data_0e7c63b03259b50a8fc1c2d720acf864
#
_entry.id   0e7c63b03259b50a8fc1c2d720acf864
#
_cell.length_a   1.000
_cell.length_b   1.000
_cell.length_c   1.000
_cell.angle_alpha   90.00
_cell.angle_beta   90.00
_cell.angle_gamma   90.00
#
_symmetry.space_group_name_H-M   'P 1'
#
loop_
_entity.id
_entity.type
_entity.pdbx_description
1 polymer ?
#
loop_
_entity_poly.entity_id
_entity_poly.type
_entity_poly.pdbx_seq_one_letter_code
_entity_poly.pdbx_strand_id
1 'polypeptide(L)'
;GNNEDGAKYSGIDTDKMKIIAYVLCSFCAGIAGILFAFELDSVQPAQTGEFYELYAIAAAVLGGCSLRGGEGSILGVVIAAAVIRLIYNSINMVGISTHLEFGILGMVILLGVIGDEVLKKTMAKKQLAAR
;
A
#
# COMPACT_ATOMS: atom_id res chain seq x y z
N GLY A 1 9.71 7.46 -10.28
CA GLY A 1 8.42 7.46 -10.71
C GLY A 1 8.11 6.96 -12.11
N ASN A 2 7.52 7.81 -12.92
CA ASN A 2 6.94 7.39 -14.20
C ASN A 2 8.00 7.11 -15.29
N ASN A 3 9.15 7.77 -15.24
CA ASN A 3 10.24 7.57 -16.20
C ASN A 3 11.61 7.82 -15.53
N GLU A 4 12.30 6.72 -15.21
CA GLU A 4 13.61 6.77 -14.56
C GLU A 4 14.69 7.28 -15.50
N ASP A 5 14.67 6.86 -16.76
CA ASP A 5 15.67 7.28 -17.75
C ASP A 5 15.55 8.77 -18.04
N GLY A 6 14.34 9.29 -18.16
CA GLY A 6 14.09 10.73 -18.31
C GLY A 6 14.63 11.55 -17.13
N ALA A 7 14.52 11.04 -15.90
CA ALA A 7 15.06 11.69 -14.72
C ALA A 7 16.60 11.69 -14.72
N LYS A 8 17.24 10.58 -15.12
CA LYS A 8 18.70 10.49 -15.27
C LYS A 8 19.23 11.47 -16.32
N TYR A 9 18.55 11.56 -17.47
CA TYR A 9 18.92 12.53 -18.52
C TYR A 9 18.76 13.99 -18.07
N SER A 10 17.87 14.25 -17.12
CA SER A 10 17.69 15.58 -16.51
C SER A 10 18.69 15.88 -15.38
N GLY A 11 19.69 15.02 -15.16
CA GLY A 11 20.72 15.20 -14.15
C GLY A 11 20.31 14.83 -12.72
N ILE A 12 19.16 14.16 -12.54
CA ILE A 12 18.71 13.73 -11.22
C ILE A 12 19.36 12.37 -10.89
N ASP A 13 20.03 12.29 -9.74
CA ASP A 13 20.61 11.06 -9.23
C ASP A 13 19.49 10.16 -8.66
N THR A 14 18.98 9.26 -9.52
CA THR A 14 17.86 8.36 -9.18
C THR A 14 18.25 7.36 -8.11
N ASP A 15 19.52 6.96 -8.02
CA ASP A 15 19.98 5.98 -7.03
C ASP A 15 19.97 6.57 -5.63
N LYS A 16 20.38 7.84 -5.48
CA LYS A 16 20.24 8.56 -4.20
C LYS A 16 18.78 8.68 -3.77
N MET A 17 17.86 8.98 -4.69
CA MET A 17 16.44 9.07 -4.38
C MET A 17 15.88 7.73 -3.90
N LYS A 18 16.30 6.61 -4.53
CA LYS A 18 15.92 5.27 -4.09
C LYS A 18 16.45 4.97 -2.69
N ILE A 19 17.72 5.26 -2.42
CA ILE A 19 18.34 5.05 -1.10
C ILE A 19 17.58 5.84 -0.03
N ILE A 20 17.28 7.11 -0.27
CA ILE A 20 16.52 7.95 0.67
C ILE A 20 15.14 7.32 0.94
N ALA A 21 14.44 6.87 -0.10
CA ALA A 21 13.12 6.24 0.04
C ALA A 21 13.20 4.96 0.89
N TYR A 22 14.20 4.10 0.66
CA TYR A 22 14.39 2.87 1.45
C TYR A 22 14.75 3.17 2.90
N VAL A 23 15.61 4.16 3.16
CA VAL A 23 15.98 4.58 4.52
C VAL A 23 14.75 5.10 5.27
N LEU A 24 13.94 5.95 4.65
CA LEU A 24 12.71 6.45 5.25
C LEU A 24 11.71 5.32 5.52
N CYS A 25 11.54 4.41 4.57
CA CYS A 25 10.67 3.25 4.74
C CYS A 25 11.13 2.37 5.91
N SER A 26 12.41 2.06 6.00
CA SER A 26 13.00 1.26 7.09
C SER A 26 12.85 1.95 8.45
N PHE A 27 13.02 3.26 8.49
CA PHE A 27 12.83 4.05 9.70
C PHE A 27 11.37 4.02 10.18
N CYS A 28 10.42 4.23 9.28
CA CYS A 28 8.99 4.14 9.60
C CYS A 28 8.60 2.72 10.03
N ALA A 29 9.14 1.69 9.36
CA ALA A 29 8.90 0.30 9.73
C ALA A 29 9.45 -0.03 11.13
N GLY A 30 10.63 0.51 11.48
CA GLY A 30 11.20 0.37 12.82
C GLY A 30 10.32 0.98 13.91
N ILE A 31 9.82 2.20 13.70
CA ILE A 31 8.88 2.86 14.63
C ILE A 31 7.59 2.03 14.74
N ALA A 32 7.03 1.59 13.61
CA ALA A 32 5.82 0.77 13.61
C ALA A 32 6.03 -0.56 14.36
N GLY A 33 7.18 -1.21 14.21
CA GLY A 33 7.53 -2.42 14.93
C GLY A 33 7.61 -2.22 16.46
N ILE A 34 8.18 -1.09 16.90
CA ILE A 34 8.24 -0.73 18.32
C ILE A 34 6.82 -0.51 18.87
N LEU A 35 5.99 0.27 18.19
CA LEU A 35 4.60 0.52 18.59
C LEU A 35 3.80 -0.77 18.63
N PHE A 36 4.01 -1.65 17.67
CA PHE A 36 3.35 -2.95 17.60
C PHE A 36 3.78 -3.88 18.75
N ALA A 37 5.06 -3.83 19.15
CA ALA A 37 5.56 -4.57 20.31
C ALA A 37 4.94 -4.08 21.62
N PHE A 38 4.59 -2.81 21.74
CA PHE A 38 3.88 -2.28 22.91
C PHE A 38 2.40 -2.68 22.94
N GLU A 39 1.79 -2.94 21.79
CA GLU A 39 0.39 -3.37 21.70
C GLU A 39 0.22 -4.86 22.08
N LEU A 40 1.27 -5.66 21.88
CA LEU A 40 1.24 -7.10 22.15
C LEU A 40 1.80 -7.43 23.54
N ASP A 41 1.09 -8.26 24.30
CA ASP A 41 1.57 -8.76 25.60
C ASP A 41 2.79 -9.67 25.48
N SER A 42 2.94 -10.34 24.32
CA SER A 42 4.12 -11.15 24.01
C SER A 42 4.44 -11.11 22.52
N VAL A 43 5.71 -10.92 22.18
CA VAL A 43 6.21 -10.89 20.80
C VAL A 43 6.82 -12.24 20.48
N GLN A 44 6.25 -12.94 19.48
CA GLN A 44 6.81 -14.17 18.95
C GLN A 44 7.57 -13.86 17.64
N PRO A 45 8.92 -13.99 17.62
CA PRO A 45 9.73 -13.57 16.48
C PRO A 45 9.36 -14.22 15.14
N ALA A 46 8.78 -15.43 15.17
CA ALA A 46 8.42 -16.17 13.97
C ALA A 46 7.02 -15.83 13.42
N GLN A 47 6.14 -15.29 14.24
CA GLN A 47 4.73 -15.06 13.87
C GLN A 47 4.29 -13.61 13.94
N THR A 48 4.97 -12.80 14.75
CA THR A 48 4.63 -11.39 14.92
C THR A 48 5.04 -10.61 13.68
N GLY A 49 4.05 -10.03 12.98
CA GLY A 49 4.28 -9.26 11.76
C GLY A 49 4.27 -10.09 10.47
N GLU A 50 3.97 -11.38 10.55
CA GLU A 50 3.84 -12.22 9.35
C GLU A 50 2.75 -11.66 8.41
N PHE A 51 3.08 -11.58 7.11
CA PHE A 51 2.23 -11.03 6.05
C PHE A 51 1.88 -9.53 6.16
N TYR A 52 2.49 -8.75 7.07
CA TYR A 52 2.22 -7.31 7.17
C TYR A 52 2.64 -6.54 5.92
N GLU A 53 3.57 -7.07 5.13
CA GLU A 53 3.93 -6.53 3.82
C GLU A 53 2.74 -6.54 2.86
N LEU A 54 1.88 -7.58 2.90
CA LEU A 54 0.69 -7.67 2.06
C LEU A 54 -0.34 -6.59 2.45
N TYR A 55 -0.52 -6.36 3.75
CA TYR A 55 -1.40 -5.28 4.23
C TYR A 55 -0.86 -3.90 3.83
N ALA A 56 0.45 -3.70 3.88
CA ALA A 56 1.07 -2.45 3.47
C ALA A 56 0.90 -2.20 1.96
N ILE A 57 1.10 -3.23 1.13
CA ILE A 57 0.86 -3.15 -0.32
C ILE A 57 -0.62 -2.87 -0.61
N ALA A 58 -1.53 -3.59 0.07
CA ALA A 58 -2.97 -3.38 -0.06
C ALA A 58 -3.36 -1.94 0.28
N ALA A 59 -2.85 -1.40 1.40
CA ALA A 59 -3.10 -0.02 1.79
C ALA A 59 -2.57 0.98 0.77
N ALA A 60 -1.39 0.75 0.22
CA ALA A 60 -0.80 1.61 -0.80
C ALA A 60 -1.65 1.62 -2.08
N VAL A 61 -2.06 0.45 -2.57
CA VAL A 61 -2.86 0.30 -3.79
C VAL A 61 -4.25 0.90 -3.61
N LEU A 62 -4.95 0.57 -2.52
CA LEU A 62 -6.26 1.15 -2.19
C LEU A 62 -6.19 2.66 -1.96
N GLY A 63 -5.06 3.14 -1.43
CA GLY A 63 -4.79 4.56 -1.24
C GLY A 63 -4.49 5.32 -2.54
N GLY A 64 -4.51 4.65 -3.69
CA GLY A 64 -4.30 5.24 -5.01
C GLY A 64 -2.83 5.35 -5.42
N CYS A 65 -1.93 4.58 -4.79
CA CYS A 65 -0.57 4.45 -5.29
C CYS A 65 -0.51 3.50 -6.47
N SER A 66 0.03 3.97 -7.59
CA SER A 66 0.23 3.15 -8.78
C SER A 66 1.36 2.14 -8.57
N LEU A 67 1.11 0.86 -8.83
CA LEU A 67 2.15 -0.18 -8.82
C LEU A 67 3.24 0.05 -9.88
N ARG A 68 2.92 0.83 -10.92
CA ARG A 68 3.88 1.23 -11.97
C ARG A 68 4.74 2.44 -11.56
N GLY A 69 4.41 3.07 -10.42
CA GLY A 69 5.07 4.28 -9.93
C GLY A 69 4.54 5.57 -10.57
N GLY A 70 5.03 6.71 -10.07
CA GLY A 70 4.72 8.03 -10.59
C GLY A 70 3.46 8.69 -10.04
N GLU A 71 2.55 7.94 -9.45
CA GLU A 71 1.30 8.43 -8.88
C GLU A 71 1.07 7.86 -7.49
N GLY A 72 0.58 8.66 -6.57
CA GLY A 72 0.22 8.24 -5.23
C GLY A 72 -0.23 9.40 -4.35
N SER A 73 -1.01 9.07 -3.33
CA SER A 73 -1.51 10.03 -2.34
C SER A 73 -1.23 9.53 -0.93
N ILE A 74 -0.42 10.28 -0.18
CA ILE A 74 -0.12 9.94 1.23
C ILE A 74 -1.39 9.90 2.06
N LEU A 75 -2.29 10.87 1.90
CA LEU A 75 -3.56 10.90 2.61
C LEU A 75 -4.44 9.70 2.24
N GLY A 76 -4.46 9.32 0.95
CA GLY A 76 -5.16 8.14 0.48
C GLY A 76 -4.65 6.87 1.16
N VAL A 77 -3.33 6.70 1.26
CA VAL A 77 -2.71 5.53 1.93
C VAL A 77 -3.05 5.48 3.41
N VAL A 78 -3.03 6.62 4.12
CA VAL A 78 -3.39 6.67 5.55
C VAL A 78 -4.85 6.26 5.76
N ILE A 79 -5.77 6.78 4.94
CA ILE A 79 -7.18 6.41 5.01
C ILE A 79 -7.38 4.93 4.67
N ALA A 80 -6.73 4.44 3.63
CA ALA A 80 -6.81 3.03 3.23
C ALA A 80 -6.26 2.09 4.32
N ALA A 81 -5.17 2.46 4.98
CA ALA A 81 -4.62 1.70 6.10
C ALA A 81 -5.62 1.63 7.27
N ALA A 82 -6.30 2.73 7.60
CA ALA A 82 -7.34 2.75 8.62
C ALA A 82 -8.53 1.85 8.23
N VAL A 83 -8.97 1.89 6.98
CA VAL A 83 -10.07 1.04 6.48
C VAL A 83 -9.69 -0.45 6.55
N ILE A 84 -8.48 -0.82 6.14
CA ILE A 84 -8.00 -2.21 6.23
C ILE A 84 -7.98 -2.67 7.69
N ARG A 85 -7.53 -1.82 8.61
CA ARG A 85 -7.51 -2.13 10.04
C ARG A 85 -8.93 -2.35 10.61
N LEU A 86 -9.91 -1.54 10.16
CA LEU A 86 -11.31 -1.72 10.53
C LEU A 86 -11.89 -3.04 9.98
N ILE A 87 -11.58 -3.38 8.73
CA ILE A 87 -12.01 -4.65 8.11
C ILE A 87 -11.43 -5.83 8.90
N TYR A 88 -10.13 -5.80 9.20
CA TYR A 88 -9.45 -6.81 10.02
C TYR A 88 -10.14 -7.00 11.37
N ASN A 89 -10.38 -5.92 12.10
CA ASN A 89 -11.06 -5.97 13.39
C ASN A 89 -12.48 -6.53 13.27
N SER A 90 -13.22 -6.16 12.24
CA SER A 90 -14.59 -6.65 12.00
C SER A 90 -14.60 -8.15 11.72
N ILE A 91 -13.66 -8.65 10.92
CA ILE A 91 -13.52 -10.08 10.61
C ILE A 91 -13.23 -10.89 11.88
N ASN A 92 -12.31 -10.39 12.72
CA ASN A 92 -11.97 -11.04 13.98
C ASN A 92 -13.15 -11.05 14.97
N MET A 93 -13.94 -9.97 15.05
CA MET A 93 -15.13 -9.90 15.89
C MET A 93 -16.23 -10.90 15.48
N VAL A 94 -16.37 -11.17 14.20
CA VAL A 94 -17.32 -12.16 13.65
C VAL A 94 -16.84 -13.60 13.86
N GLY A 95 -15.57 -13.80 14.24
CA GLY A 95 -15.00 -15.13 14.47
C GLY A 95 -14.72 -15.93 13.18
N ILE A 96 -14.49 -15.24 12.09
CA ILE A 96 -14.14 -15.85 10.80
C ILE A 96 -12.71 -16.39 10.86
N SER A 97 -12.49 -17.58 10.29
CA SER A 97 -11.15 -18.20 10.29
C SER A 97 -10.13 -17.35 9.52
N THR A 98 -8.89 -17.31 10.02
CA THR A 98 -7.76 -16.54 9.45
C THR A 98 -7.50 -16.82 7.97
N HIS A 99 -7.81 -18.04 7.50
CA HIS A 99 -7.65 -18.39 6.08
C HIS A 99 -8.61 -17.62 5.16
N LEU A 100 -9.83 -17.32 5.62
CA LEU A 100 -10.79 -16.52 4.86
C LEU A 100 -10.43 -15.04 4.86
N GLU A 101 -9.75 -14.57 5.87
CA GLU A 101 -9.24 -13.20 5.97
C GLU A 101 -8.31 -12.86 4.80
N PHE A 102 -7.33 -13.72 4.51
CA PHE A 102 -6.45 -13.53 3.35
C PHE A 102 -7.20 -13.56 2.01
N GLY A 103 -8.24 -14.38 1.90
CA GLY A 103 -9.12 -14.39 0.73
C GLY A 103 -9.87 -13.07 0.54
N ILE A 104 -10.42 -12.52 1.61
CA ILE A 104 -11.11 -11.22 1.61
C ILE A 104 -10.12 -10.11 1.26
N LEU A 105 -8.93 -10.09 1.87
CA LEU A 105 -7.90 -9.11 1.60
C LEU A 105 -7.47 -9.16 0.11
N GLY A 106 -7.22 -10.36 -0.42
CA GLY A 106 -6.87 -10.55 -1.83
C GLY A 106 -7.98 -10.04 -2.77
N MET A 107 -9.24 -10.28 -2.44
CA MET A 107 -10.38 -9.77 -3.22
C MET A 107 -10.47 -8.24 -3.16
N VAL A 108 -10.24 -7.64 -2.01
CA VAL A 108 -10.22 -6.18 -1.83
C VAL A 108 -9.11 -5.54 -2.67
N ILE A 109 -7.90 -6.12 -2.67
CA ILE A 109 -6.79 -5.66 -3.50
C ILE A 109 -7.15 -5.76 -4.99
N LEU A 110 -7.69 -6.90 -5.42
CA LEU A 110 -8.06 -7.14 -6.81
C LEU A 110 -9.09 -6.12 -7.29
N LEU A 111 -10.15 -5.90 -6.51
CA LEU A 111 -11.19 -4.92 -6.83
C LEU A 111 -10.63 -3.49 -6.84
N GLY A 112 -9.71 -3.16 -5.93
CA GLY A 112 -9.03 -1.87 -5.90
C GLY A 112 -8.22 -1.62 -7.16
N VAL A 113 -7.41 -2.59 -7.59
CA VAL A 113 -6.58 -2.48 -8.80
C VAL A 113 -7.43 -2.38 -10.07
N ILE A 114 -8.45 -3.22 -10.20
CA ILE A 114 -9.37 -3.18 -11.35
C ILE A 114 -10.12 -1.85 -11.38
N GLY A 115 -10.59 -1.38 -10.24
CA GLY A 115 -11.27 -0.09 -10.12
C GLY A 115 -10.39 1.08 -10.57
N ASP A 116 -9.14 1.14 -10.12
CA ASP A 116 -8.18 2.18 -10.51
C ASP A 116 -7.92 2.16 -12.03
N GLU A 117 -7.72 0.98 -12.60
CA GLU A 117 -7.46 0.84 -14.04
C GLU A 117 -8.68 1.23 -14.90
N VAL A 118 -9.89 0.87 -14.48
CA VAL A 118 -11.14 1.26 -15.17
C VAL A 118 -11.36 2.77 -15.08
N LEU A 119 -11.14 3.36 -13.93
CA LEU A 119 -11.26 4.82 -13.74
C LEU A 119 -10.26 5.57 -14.62
N LYS A 120 -8.99 5.16 -14.65
CA LYS A 120 -7.95 5.78 -15.49
C LYS A 120 -8.28 5.69 -16.98
N LYS A 121 -8.72 4.52 -17.45
CA LYS A 121 -9.16 4.34 -18.85
C LYS A 121 -10.37 5.23 -19.19
N THR A 122 -11.31 5.37 -18.27
CA THR A 122 -12.51 6.19 -18.49
C THR A 122 -12.17 7.67 -18.53
N MET A 123 -11.27 8.14 -17.64
CA MET A 123 -10.80 9.54 -17.65
C MET A 123 -9.99 9.85 -18.90
N ALA A 124 -9.11 8.95 -19.34
CA ALA A 124 -8.34 9.11 -20.57
C ALA A 124 -9.25 9.21 -21.82
N LYS A 125 -10.31 8.39 -21.88
CA LYS A 125 -11.31 8.49 -22.98
C LYS A 125 -12.06 9.82 -22.97
N LYS A 126 -12.44 10.34 -21.79
CA LYS A 126 -13.10 11.64 -21.68
C LYS A 126 -12.19 12.81 -22.11
N GLN A 127 -10.91 12.75 -21.81
CA GLN A 127 -9.97 13.79 -22.25
C GLN A 127 -9.73 13.78 -23.76
N LEU A 128 -9.75 12.59 -24.40
CA LEU A 128 -9.65 12.46 -25.84
C LEU A 128 -10.91 12.91 -26.57
N ALA A 129 -12.10 12.76 -25.96
CA ALA A 129 -13.37 13.19 -26.53
C ALA A 129 -13.64 14.71 -26.34
N ALA A 130 -12.89 15.38 -25.47
CA ALA A 130 -13.00 16.83 -25.21
C ALA A 130 -11.98 17.68 -26.00
N ARG A 131 -11.14 17.04 -26.84
CA ARG A 131 -10.22 17.66 -27.79
C ARG A 131 -10.73 17.56 -29.22
#